data_49e2ae41b5bebabe94da12cff27a70a4
#
_entry.id   49e2ae41b5bebabe94da12cff27a70a4
#
_cell.length_a   1.000
_cell.length_b   1.000
_cell.length_c   1.000
_cell.angle_alpha   90.00
_cell.angle_beta   90.00
_cell.angle_gamma   90.00
#
_symmetry.space_group_name_H-M   'P 1'
#
loop_
_entity.id
_entity.type
_entity.pdbx_description
1 polymer ?
#
loop_
_entity_poly.entity_id
_entity_poly.type
_entity_poly.pdbx_seq_one_letter_code
_entity_poly.pdbx_strand_id
1 'polypeptide(L)'
;MALPWKTLDQFTTEDEGILELRQRGTGDFLITLGSQILMNSKAQRSEMALGKLGCKDLKKHPNPQVLVGGLGMGITLRAVLDELPKTARVVVAELNPVIHQWCNGPLAELTQGAANDPRVTVEIGDVAVLIKTTPQNKFDAIILDLYRGPGPQTDHIKDPIYGSRAIARTHTALKPGGTFAIWGENPDSGFEGRLASAGFTVRCERPGKGGYRHAVWVATKKSNASKKG
;
A
#
# COMPACT_ATOMS: atom_id res chain seq x y z
N MET A 1 34.54 -9.27 0.25
CA MET A 1 33.97 -8.48 1.36
C MET A 1 32.71 -7.80 0.88
N ALA A 2 31.65 -7.74 1.71
CA ALA A 2 30.43 -7.03 1.36
C ALA A 2 30.73 -5.52 1.34
N LEU A 3 30.21 -4.81 0.36
CA LEU A 3 30.35 -3.35 0.28
C LEU A 3 29.61 -2.69 1.47
N PRO A 4 30.16 -1.59 2.02
CA PRO A 4 29.49 -0.86 3.11
C PRO A 4 28.23 -0.14 2.61
N TRP A 5 27.29 0.08 3.51
CA TRP A 5 26.15 0.96 3.26
C TRP A 5 26.60 2.43 3.29
N LYS A 6 26.18 3.18 2.30
CA LYS A 6 26.33 4.63 2.22
C LYS A 6 25.00 5.31 2.42
N THR A 7 24.89 6.32 3.28
CA THR A 7 23.73 7.21 3.34
C THR A 7 23.75 8.11 2.11
N LEU A 8 22.65 8.09 1.34
CA LEU A 8 22.46 8.96 0.19
C LEU A 8 21.78 10.27 0.59
N ASP A 9 20.80 10.18 1.50
CA ASP A 9 20.01 11.31 1.94
C ASP A 9 19.40 11.05 3.31
N GLN A 10 19.05 12.13 4.03
CA GLN A 10 18.41 12.11 5.35
C GLN A 10 17.32 13.17 5.42
N PHE A 11 16.23 12.84 6.11
CA PHE A 11 15.14 13.75 6.36
C PHE A 11 14.65 13.61 7.81
N THR A 12 14.54 14.71 8.54
CA THR A 12 13.99 14.71 9.89
C THR A 12 12.48 14.84 9.80
N THR A 13 11.75 13.82 10.25
CA THR A 13 10.29 13.86 10.37
C THR A 13 9.88 14.68 11.59
N GLU A 14 8.64 15.15 11.61
CA GLU A 14 8.14 15.97 12.73
C GLU A 14 8.11 15.17 14.06
N ASP A 15 7.66 13.90 14.02
CA ASP A 15 7.37 13.13 15.24
C ASP A 15 8.12 11.80 15.36
N GLU A 16 8.67 11.26 14.27
CA GLU A 16 9.14 9.86 14.25
C GLU A 16 10.68 9.72 14.21
N GLY A 17 11.42 10.81 14.01
CA GLY A 17 12.87 10.81 13.96
C GLY A 17 13.43 10.96 12.54
N ILE A 18 14.62 10.40 12.30
CA ILE A 18 15.34 10.61 11.04
C ILE A 18 15.06 9.44 10.09
N LEU A 19 14.47 9.77 8.93
CA LEU A 19 14.43 8.89 7.76
C LEU A 19 15.74 8.96 7.02
N GLU A 20 16.32 7.82 6.67
CA GLU A 20 17.53 7.73 5.85
C GLU A 20 17.28 6.85 4.64
N LEU A 21 17.73 7.30 3.48
CA LEU A 21 17.94 6.46 2.31
C LEU A 21 19.41 6.06 2.25
N ARG A 22 19.64 4.76 2.24
CA ARG A 22 21.00 4.19 2.17
C ARG A 22 21.13 3.29 0.94
N GLN A 23 22.32 3.27 0.36
CA GLN A 23 22.64 2.45 -0.81
C GLN A 23 23.88 1.60 -0.54
N ARG A 24 23.90 0.40 -1.11
CA ARG A 24 25.05 -0.49 -1.15
C ARG A 24 25.23 -1.02 -2.58
N GLY A 25 26.44 -0.80 -3.13
CA GLY A 25 26.65 -1.08 -4.55
C GLY A 25 25.76 -0.21 -5.45
N THR A 26 25.33 -0.75 -6.58
CA THR A 26 24.53 -0.01 -7.57
C THR A 26 23.02 -0.21 -7.43
N GLY A 27 22.54 -1.24 -6.70
CA GLY A 27 21.12 -1.60 -6.74
C GLY A 27 20.50 -2.02 -5.40
N ASP A 28 21.28 -2.03 -4.31
CA ASP A 28 20.74 -2.34 -2.98
C ASP A 28 20.37 -1.07 -2.25
N PHE A 29 19.12 -0.91 -1.91
CA PHE A 29 18.62 0.23 -1.14
C PHE A 29 18.00 -0.20 0.17
N LEU A 30 18.11 0.68 1.17
CA LEU A 30 17.52 0.55 2.49
C LEU A 30 16.87 1.88 2.87
N ILE A 31 15.64 1.84 3.38
CA ILE A 31 15.03 2.98 4.07
C ILE A 31 14.98 2.63 5.54
N THR A 32 15.51 3.50 6.39
CA THR A 32 15.49 3.35 7.85
C THR A 32 14.84 4.55 8.51
N LEU A 33 14.25 4.33 9.69
CA LEU A 33 13.74 5.35 10.59
C LEU A 33 14.49 5.19 11.92
N GLY A 34 15.44 6.07 12.19
CA GLY A 34 16.41 5.85 13.27
C GLY A 34 17.15 4.52 13.10
N SER A 35 17.06 3.63 14.08
CA SER A 35 17.67 2.29 14.02
C SER A 35 16.78 1.22 13.35
N GLN A 36 15.51 1.53 13.07
CA GLN A 36 14.57 0.57 12.48
C GLN A 36 14.69 0.54 10.96
N ILE A 37 14.80 -0.66 10.38
CA ILE A 37 14.69 -0.86 8.93
C ILE A 37 13.20 -0.85 8.58
N LEU A 38 12.78 0.10 7.73
CA LEU A 38 11.43 0.15 7.21
C LEU A 38 11.30 -0.69 5.94
N MET A 39 12.25 -0.56 5.01
CA MET A 39 12.21 -1.25 3.72
C MET A 39 13.61 -1.66 3.26
N ASN A 40 13.64 -2.75 2.49
CA ASN A 40 14.84 -3.27 1.83
C ASN A 40 14.49 -3.65 0.38
N SER A 41 15.22 -3.09 -0.58
CA SER A 41 14.95 -3.32 -2.01
C SER A 41 15.06 -4.78 -2.49
N LYS A 42 15.66 -5.66 -1.70
CA LYS A 42 15.73 -7.11 -2.02
C LYS A 42 14.53 -7.92 -1.53
N ALA A 43 13.76 -7.39 -0.60
CA ALA A 43 12.60 -8.06 -0.01
C ALA A 43 11.31 -7.47 -0.58
N GLN A 44 10.97 -7.80 -1.83
CA GLN A 44 9.85 -7.18 -2.57
C GLN A 44 8.63 -8.09 -2.71
N ARG A 45 8.70 -9.31 -2.19
CA ARG A 45 7.72 -10.37 -2.50
C ARG A 45 6.31 -10.03 -2.05
N SER A 46 6.16 -9.50 -0.86
CA SER A 46 4.87 -9.14 -0.29
C SER A 46 4.26 -7.92 -0.96
N GLU A 47 5.06 -6.92 -1.27
CA GLU A 47 4.67 -5.69 -1.93
C GLU A 47 4.21 -5.95 -3.36
N MET A 48 4.97 -6.78 -4.11
CA MET A 48 4.56 -7.22 -5.45
C MET A 48 3.26 -8.02 -5.41
N ALA A 49 3.11 -8.92 -4.44
CA ALA A 49 1.88 -9.68 -4.28
C ALA A 49 0.69 -8.80 -3.89
N LEU A 50 0.91 -7.81 -3.00
CA LEU A 50 -0.10 -6.86 -2.59
C LEU A 50 -0.68 -6.08 -3.78
N GLY A 51 0.17 -5.47 -4.59
CA GLY A 51 -0.25 -4.74 -5.79
C GLY A 51 -0.99 -5.63 -6.78
N LYS A 52 -0.43 -6.81 -7.09
CA LYS A 52 -1.02 -7.78 -8.01
C LYS A 52 -2.38 -8.28 -7.53
N LEU A 53 -2.49 -8.69 -6.27
CA LEU A 53 -3.74 -9.23 -5.71
C LEU A 53 -4.82 -8.16 -5.56
N GLY A 54 -4.42 -6.93 -5.22
CA GLY A 54 -5.33 -5.80 -5.08
C GLY A 54 -5.96 -5.36 -6.41
N CYS A 55 -5.26 -5.54 -7.53
CA CYS A 55 -5.68 -5.07 -8.85
C CYS A 55 -5.97 -6.16 -9.88
N LYS A 56 -5.90 -7.45 -9.53
CA LYS A 56 -5.94 -8.58 -10.48
C LYS A 56 -7.14 -8.57 -11.44
N ASP A 57 -8.28 -8.07 -11.00
CA ASP A 57 -9.53 -8.06 -11.78
C ASP A 57 -9.73 -6.75 -12.56
N LEU A 58 -8.79 -5.79 -12.45
CA LEU A 58 -8.90 -4.46 -13.06
C LEU A 58 -8.26 -4.32 -14.44
N LYS A 59 -7.53 -5.33 -14.91
CA LYS A 59 -6.80 -5.28 -16.19
C LYS A 59 -7.69 -4.98 -17.41
N LYS A 60 -8.94 -5.44 -17.37
CA LYS A 60 -9.93 -5.20 -18.42
C LYS A 60 -10.94 -4.12 -18.07
N HIS A 61 -10.81 -3.50 -16.90
CA HIS A 61 -11.70 -2.42 -16.50
C HIS A 61 -11.42 -1.17 -17.35
N PRO A 62 -12.44 -0.50 -17.90
CA PRO A 62 -12.22 0.60 -18.86
C PRO A 62 -11.49 1.79 -18.27
N ASN A 63 -11.77 2.19 -17.04
CA ASN A 63 -11.20 3.37 -16.37
C ASN A 63 -11.10 3.13 -14.86
N PRO A 64 -10.23 2.25 -14.36
CA PRO A 64 -10.16 1.95 -12.94
C PRO A 64 -9.57 3.13 -12.15
N GLN A 65 -10.14 3.37 -10.98
CA GLN A 65 -9.69 4.37 -10.01
C GLN A 65 -9.07 3.62 -8.82
N VAL A 66 -7.80 3.82 -8.55
CA VAL A 66 -7.07 3.10 -7.50
C VAL A 66 -6.44 4.09 -6.53
N LEU A 67 -6.53 3.79 -5.24
CA LEU A 67 -5.78 4.48 -4.19
C LEU A 67 -4.69 3.55 -3.65
N VAL A 68 -3.47 4.04 -3.57
CA VAL A 68 -2.34 3.40 -2.89
C VAL A 68 -1.96 4.26 -1.69
N GLY A 69 -2.02 3.72 -0.49
CA GLY A 69 -1.53 4.36 0.73
C GLY A 69 -0.15 3.85 1.08
N GLY A 70 0.80 4.78 1.14
CA GLY A 70 2.23 4.53 1.26
C GLY A 70 2.91 4.34 -0.10
N LEU A 71 3.98 5.09 -0.34
CA LEU A 71 4.81 4.98 -1.54
C LEU A 71 6.04 4.11 -1.29
N GLY A 72 6.72 4.32 -0.16
CA GLY A 72 7.94 3.61 0.19
C GLY A 72 8.98 3.67 -0.95
N MET A 73 9.47 2.51 -1.40
CA MET A 73 10.35 2.44 -2.57
C MET A 73 9.60 2.37 -3.91
N GLY A 74 8.28 2.48 -3.93
CA GLY A 74 7.46 2.42 -5.14
C GLY A 74 7.19 1.01 -5.67
N ILE A 75 7.55 -0.05 -4.94
CA ILE A 75 7.46 -1.45 -5.41
C ILE A 75 6.00 -1.87 -5.55
N THR A 76 5.17 -1.60 -4.54
CA THR A 76 3.72 -1.87 -4.60
C THR A 76 3.07 -1.05 -5.71
N LEU A 77 3.44 0.22 -5.88
CA LEU A 77 2.94 1.05 -6.96
C LEU A 77 3.30 0.46 -8.34
N ARG A 78 4.53 -0.01 -8.55
CA ARG A 78 4.93 -0.68 -9.80
C ARG A 78 4.07 -1.91 -10.06
N ALA A 79 3.88 -2.77 -9.05
CA ALA A 79 3.05 -3.96 -9.18
C ALA A 79 1.57 -3.63 -9.50
N VAL A 80 1.03 -2.56 -8.92
CA VAL A 80 -0.30 -2.02 -9.24
C VAL A 80 -0.38 -1.59 -10.70
N LEU A 81 0.58 -0.79 -11.17
CA LEU A 81 0.61 -0.27 -12.54
C LEU A 81 0.71 -1.37 -13.60
N ASP A 82 1.38 -2.49 -13.29
CA ASP A 82 1.52 -3.64 -14.19
C ASP A 82 0.19 -4.41 -14.38
N GLU A 83 -0.71 -4.33 -13.42
CA GLU A 83 -2.05 -4.95 -13.49
C GLU A 83 -3.12 -4.01 -14.07
N LEU A 84 -2.80 -2.75 -14.34
CA LEU A 84 -3.78 -1.75 -14.75
C LEU A 84 -3.67 -1.37 -16.23
N PRO A 85 -4.80 -1.07 -16.89
CA PRO A 85 -4.79 -0.53 -18.25
C PRO A 85 -4.21 0.90 -18.29
N LYS A 86 -3.87 1.38 -19.47
CA LYS A 86 -3.35 2.75 -19.70
C LYS A 86 -4.35 3.85 -19.30
N THR A 87 -5.64 3.52 -19.26
CA THR A 87 -6.73 4.45 -18.89
C THR A 87 -6.94 4.58 -17.39
N ALA A 88 -6.20 3.82 -16.57
CA ALA A 88 -6.32 3.85 -15.11
C ALA A 88 -5.91 5.22 -14.54
N ARG A 89 -6.44 5.53 -13.37
CA ARG A 89 -6.00 6.65 -12.54
C ARG A 89 -5.62 6.11 -11.17
N VAL A 90 -4.40 6.41 -10.76
CA VAL A 90 -3.83 5.96 -9.48
C VAL A 90 -3.50 7.19 -8.64
N VAL A 91 -4.12 7.30 -7.49
CA VAL A 91 -3.73 8.27 -6.47
C VAL A 91 -2.84 7.55 -5.47
N VAL A 92 -1.68 8.12 -5.17
CA VAL A 92 -0.79 7.63 -4.11
C VAL A 92 -0.80 8.66 -2.98
N ALA A 93 -1.18 8.24 -1.78
CA ALA A 93 -1.05 9.06 -0.58
C ALA A 93 0.25 8.71 0.14
N GLU A 94 1.16 9.66 0.24
CA GLU A 94 2.46 9.50 0.92
C GLU A 94 2.63 10.59 1.98
N LEU A 95 2.94 10.18 3.21
CA LEU A 95 3.03 11.11 4.34
C LEU A 95 4.28 12.01 4.24
N ASN A 96 5.40 11.43 3.82
CA ASN A 96 6.70 12.10 3.82
C ASN A 96 7.11 12.55 2.41
N PRO A 97 7.20 13.85 2.13
CA PRO A 97 7.51 14.36 0.79
C PRO A 97 8.86 13.88 0.27
N VAL A 98 9.83 13.61 1.17
CA VAL A 98 11.15 13.11 0.80
C VAL A 98 11.09 11.73 0.12
N ILE A 99 10.15 10.87 0.51
CA ILE A 99 9.94 9.56 -0.12
C ILE A 99 9.60 9.73 -1.60
N HIS A 100 8.73 10.68 -1.92
CA HIS A 100 8.40 10.99 -3.32
C HIS A 100 9.63 11.52 -4.09
N GLN A 101 10.45 12.36 -3.45
CA GLN A 101 11.71 12.84 -4.06
C GLN A 101 12.67 11.67 -4.33
N TRP A 102 12.82 10.73 -3.39
CA TRP A 102 13.66 9.54 -3.59
C TRP A 102 13.16 8.65 -4.72
N CYS A 103 11.85 8.46 -4.85
CA CYS A 103 11.25 7.68 -5.93
C CYS A 103 11.42 8.33 -7.32
N ASN A 104 11.55 9.65 -7.38
CA ASN A 104 11.83 10.40 -8.60
C ASN A 104 13.33 10.57 -8.88
N GLY A 105 14.17 10.27 -7.91
CA GLY A 105 15.62 10.35 -7.98
C GLY A 105 16.28 8.98 -7.89
N PRO A 106 17.02 8.70 -6.79
CA PRO A 106 17.87 7.51 -6.68
C PRO A 106 17.12 6.17 -6.75
N LEU A 107 15.83 6.12 -6.43
CA LEU A 107 15.01 4.91 -6.51
C LEU A 107 14.25 4.77 -7.84
N ALA A 108 14.33 5.74 -8.75
CA ALA A 108 13.52 5.74 -9.98
C ALA A 108 13.75 4.48 -10.83
N GLU A 109 15.00 4.05 -11.01
CA GLU A 109 15.33 2.86 -11.80
C GLU A 109 14.81 1.56 -11.16
N LEU A 110 14.73 1.49 -9.83
CA LEU A 110 14.25 0.32 -9.11
C LEU A 110 12.83 -0.10 -9.53
N THR A 111 12.01 0.88 -9.89
CA THR A 111 10.59 0.71 -10.23
C THR A 111 10.24 1.20 -11.63
N GLN A 112 11.26 1.42 -12.48
CA GLN A 112 11.07 1.92 -13.86
C GLN A 112 10.26 3.23 -13.89
N GLY A 113 10.54 4.14 -12.95
CA GLY A 113 9.89 5.44 -12.86
C GLY A 113 8.41 5.40 -12.47
N ALA A 114 7.99 4.42 -11.66
CA ALA A 114 6.58 4.22 -11.29
C ALA A 114 5.92 5.49 -10.71
N ALA A 115 6.64 6.28 -9.90
CA ALA A 115 6.11 7.52 -9.32
C ALA A 115 5.85 8.63 -10.35
N ASN A 116 6.47 8.55 -11.54
CA ASN A 116 6.30 9.47 -12.66
C ASN A 116 5.42 8.90 -13.80
N ASP A 117 4.79 7.74 -13.59
CA ASP A 117 3.89 7.18 -14.60
C ASP A 117 2.71 8.15 -14.85
N PRO A 118 2.30 8.42 -16.11
CA PRO A 118 1.25 9.39 -16.42
C PRO A 118 -0.12 9.06 -15.83
N ARG A 119 -0.33 7.83 -15.34
CA ARG A 119 -1.54 7.42 -14.62
C ARG A 119 -1.53 7.81 -13.15
N VAL A 120 -0.39 8.24 -12.59
CA VAL A 120 -0.15 8.44 -11.15
C VAL A 120 -0.26 9.92 -10.79
N THR A 121 -0.94 10.19 -9.69
CA THR A 121 -0.90 11.46 -8.95
C THR A 121 -0.47 11.16 -7.54
N VAL A 122 0.64 11.76 -7.08
CA VAL A 122 1.09 11.63 -5.69
C VAL A 122 0.55 12.81 -4.88
N GLU A 123 -0.20 12.50 -3.83
CA GLU A 123 -0.70 13.46 -2.85
C GLU A 123 0.10 13.30 -1.56
N ILE A 124 0.77 14.38 -1.14
CA ILE A 124 1.51 14.39 0.13
C ILE A 124 0.51 14.61 1.26
N GLY A 125 0.37 13.60 2.11
CA GLY A 125 -0.56 13.64 3.24
C GLY A 125 -0.94 12.26 3.78
N ASP A 126 -1.73 12.29 4.85
CA ASP A 126 -2.20 11.08 5.53
C ASP A 126 -3.32 10.39 4.73
N VAL A 127 -3.11 9.12 4.38
CA VAL A 127 -4.09 8.29 3.67
C VAL A 127 -5.40 8.14 4.45
N ALA A 128 -5.36 8.17 5.79
CA ALA A 128 -6.58 8.10 6.60
C ALA A 128 -7.46 9.34 6.41
N VAL A 129 -6.85 10.51 6.28
CA VAL A 129 -7.55 11.76 5.97
C VAL A 129 -8.14 11.70 4.57
N LEU A 130 -7.36 11.24 3.59
CA LEU A 130 -7.83 11.11 2.22
C LEU A 130 -9.02 10.15 2.12
N ILE A 131 -8.96 8.97 2.73
CA ILE A 131 -10.08 8.02 2.75
C ILE A 131 -11.31 8.64 3.44
N LYS A 132 -11.11 9.38 4.53
CA LYS A 132 -12.19 10.02 5.30
C LYS A 132 -12.96 11.05 4.47
N THR A 133 -12.28 11.78 3.60
CA THR A 133 -12.86 12.84 2.76
C THR A 133 -13.30 12.35 1.38
N THR A 134 -12.98 11.10 1.04
CA THR A 134 -13.34 10.50 -0.25
C THR A 134 -14.85 10.28 -0.36
N PRO A 135 -15.47 10.65 -1.51
CA PRO A 135 -16.86 10.35 -1.80
C PRO A 135 -17.15 8.85 -1.82
N GLN A 136 -18.42 8.49 -1.56
CA GLN A 136 -18.89 7.10 -1.67
C GLN A 136 -18.66 6.53 -3.09
N ASN A 137 -18.27 5.26 -3.17
CA ASN A 137 -18.11 4.51 -4.42
C ASN A 137 -17.11 5.17 -5.40
N LYS A 138 -16.01 5.73 -4.90
CA LYS A 138 -14.98 6.39 -5.71
C LYS A 138 -13.99 5.39 -6.32
N PHE A 139 -13.47 4.46 -5.52
CA PHE A 139 -12.36 3.61 -5.92
C PHE A 139 -12.78 2.19 -6.28
N ASP A 140 -12.12 1.62 -7.29
CA ASP A 140 -12.21 0.20 -7.66
C ASP A 140 -11.29 -0.65 -6.79
N ALA A 141 -10.15 -0.09 -6.35
CA ALA A 141 -9.28 -0.70 -5.36
C ALA A 141 -8.67 0.35 -4.42
N ILE A 142 -8.48 -0.02 -3.16
CA ILE A 142 -7.70 0.70 -2.16
C ILE A 142 -6.64 -0.27 -1.64
N ILE A 143 -5.37 0.12 -1.71
CA ILE A 143 -4.22 -0.72 -1.35
C ILE A 143 -3.42 0.02 -0.29
N LEU A 144 -3.22 -0.61 0.87
CA LEU A 144 -2.43 -0.03 1.95
C LEU A 144 -1.14 -0.82 2.14
N ASP A 145 -0.03 -0.16 1.87
CA ASP A 145 1.33 -0.64 2.06
C ASP A 145 2.07 0.30 3.03
N LEU A 146 1.66 0.24 4.28
CA LEU A 146 2.18 1.09 5.34
C LEU A 146 3.18 0.30 6.18
N TYR A 147 4.20 0.98 6.71
CA TYR A 147 5.24 0.35 7.52
C TYR A 147 4.71 -0.24 8.85
N ARG A 148 3.55 0.21 9.33
CA ARG A 148 2.79 -0.42 10.41
C ARG A 148 1.53 -1.05 9.84
N GLY A 149 1.50 -2.36 9.79
CA GLY A 149 0.32 -3.12 9.42
C GLY A 149 -0.66 -3.32 10.59
N PRO A 150 -1.78 -4.03 10.33
CA PRO A 150 -2.68 -4.47 11.39
C PRO A 150 -1.96 -5.35 12.41
N GLY A 151 -2.26 -5.16 13.70
CA GLY A 151 -1.67 -5.90 14.79
C GLY A 151 -2.07 -5.35 16.17
N PRO A 152 -1.46 -5.85 17.26
CA PRO A 152 -1.85 -5.46 18.62
C PRO A 152 -1.81 -3.96 18.92
N GLN A 153 -0.92 -3.21 18.25
CA GLN A 153 -0.78 -1.76 18.44
C GLN A 153 -1.87 -0.96 17.72
N THR A 154 -2.49 -1.54 16.70
CA THR A 154 -3.55 -0.94 15.88
C THR A 154 -4.92 -1.58 16.12
N ASP A 155 -5.00 -2.52 17.09
CA ASP A 155 -6.22 -3.26 17.42
C ASP A 155 -7.11 -2.46 18.38
N HIS A 156 -7.56 -1.29 17.95
CA HIS A 156 -8.55 -0.52 18.69
C HIS A 156 -9.54 0.19 17.73
N ILE A 157 -10.78 0.37 18.22
CA ILE A 157 -11.90 0.90 17.41
C ILE A 157 -11.63 2.28 16.80
N LYS A 158 -10.75 3.07 17.41
CA LYS A 158 -10.41 4.43 17.01
C LYS A 158 -9.16 4.53 16.15
N ASP A 159 -8.47 3.40 15.88
CA ASP A 159 -7.31 3.45 14.98
C ASP A 159 -7.71 4.12 13.66
N PRO A 160 -6.94 5.11 13.18
CA PRO A 160 -7.34 5.91 12.03
C PRO A 160 -7.38 5.15 10.71
N ILE A 161 -6.72 3.97 10.64
CA ILE A 161 -6.58 3.16 9.43
C ILE A 161 -7.21 1.78 9.58
N TYR A 162 -6.94 1.06 10.68
CA TYR A 162 -7.33 -0.34 10.88
C TYR A 162 -8.47 -0.54 11.89
N GLY A 163 -8.91 0.53 12.55
CA GLY A 163 -10.06 0.50 13.44
C GLY A 163 -11.39 0.33 12.69
N SER A 164 -12.41 -0.20 13.38
CA SER A 164 -13.71 -0.52 12.76
C SER A 164 -14.34 0.67 12.04
N ARG A 165 -14.16 1.91 12.57
CA ARG A 165 -14.68 3.12 11.92
C ARG A 165 -13.94 3.46 10.62
N ALA A 166 -12.63 3.27 10.60
CA ALA A 166 -11.80 3.50 9.42
C ALA A 166 -12.11 2.48 8.33
N ILE A 167 -12.22 1.20 8.70
CA ILE A 167 -12.59 0.12 7.79
C ILE A 167 -13.98 0.38 7.16
N ALA A 168 -14.96 0.84 7.95
CA ALA A 168 -16.28 1.19 7.43
C ALA A 168 -16.22 2.35 6.41
N ARG A 169 -15.36 3.35 6.64
CA ARG A 169 -15.13 4.45 5.67
C ARG A 169 -14.47 3.94 4.39
N THR A 170 -13.46 3.07 4.51
CA THR A 170 -12.82 2.42 3.36
C THR A 170 -13.84 1.62 2.56
N HIS A 171 -14.71 0.86 3.24
CA HIS A 171 -15.82 0.15 2.60
C HIS A 171 -16.76 1.12 1.85
N THR A 172 -17.08 2.27 2.43
CA THR A 172 -17.91 3.29 1.78
C THR A 172 -17.23 3.90 0.55
N ALA A 173 -15.93 4.19 0.62
CA ALA A 173 -15.16 4.78 -0.48
C ALA A 173 -15.00 3.81 -1.68
N LEU A 174 -15.06 2.50 -1.43
CA LEU A 174 -14.99 1.49 -2.47
C LEU A 174 -16.31 1.36 -3.23
N LYS A 175 -16.21 1.14 -4.54
CA LYS A 175 -17.34 0.73 -5.38
C LYS A 175 -17.83 -0.68 -5.01
N PRO A 176 -19.07 -1.04 -5.30
CA PRO A 176 -19.53 -2.44 -5.23
C PRO A 176 -18.62 -3.34 -6.08
N GLY A 177 -18.17 -4.45 -5.52
CA GLY A 177 -17.16 -5.34 -6.12
C GLY A 177 -15.73 -4.88 -5.96
N GLY A 178 -15.48 -3.69 -5.41
CA GLY A 178 -14.14 -3.14 -5.21
C GLY A 178 -13.33 -3.89 -4.15
N THR A 179 -12.01 -3.77 -4.25
CA THR A 179 -11.04 -4.50 -3.43
C THR A 179 -10.33 -3.58 -2.45
N PHE A 180 -10.23 -4.00 -1.19
CA PHE A 180 -9.34 -3.45 -0.19
C PHE A 180 -8.21 -4.45 0.06
N ALA A 181 -6.98 -4.09 -0.27
CA ALA A 181 -5.81 -4.93 -0.07
C ALA A 181 -4.86 -4.30 0.96
N ILE A 182 -4.36 -5.08 1.91
CA ILE A 182 -3.58 -4.59 3.04
C ILE A 182 -2.36 -5.47 3.27
N TRP A 183 -1.21 -4.86 3.44
CA TRP A 183 -0.01 -5.49 3.93
C TRP A 183 0.03 -5.53 5.46
N GLY A 184 0.63 -6.59 6.01
CA GLY A 184 0.95 -6.67 7.43
C GLY A 184 2.04 -7.69 7.72
N GLU A 185 2.69 -7.54 8.87
CA GLU A 185 3.78 -8.42 9.26
C GLU A 185 3.31 -9.86 9.47
N ASN A 186 2.22 -10.03 10.20
CA ASN A 186 1.69 -11.33 10.59
C ASN A 186 0.20 -11.44 10.33
N PRO A 187 -0.37 -12.63 10.13
CA PRO A 187 -1.81 -12.84 10.15
C PRO A 187 -2.42 -12.37 11.47
N ASP A 188 -3.60 -11.74 11.40
CA ASP A 188 -4.35 -11.20 12.53
C ASP A 188 -5.85 -11.52 12.35
N SER A 189 -6.35 -12.48 13.15
CA SER A 189 -7.75 -12.91 13.07
C SER A 189 -8.72 -11.84 13.59
N GLY A 190 -8.29 -10.98 14.51
CA GLY A 190 -9.09 -9.84 14.99
C GLY A 190 -9.32 -8.84 13.88
N PHE A 191 -8.28 -8.55 13.09
CA PHE A 191 -8.41 -7.68 11.92
C PHE A 191 -9.32 -8.30 10.84
N GLU A 192 -9.17 -9.59 10.56
CA GLU A 192 -10.07 -10.30 9.64
C GLU A 192 -11.53 -10.23 10.09
N GLY A 193 -11.79 -10.41 11.40
CA GLY A 193 -13.11 -10.25 11.98
C GLY A 193 -13.69 -8.84 11.82
N ARG A 194 -12.86 -7.79 11.98
CA ARG A 194 -13.29 -6.41 11.75
C ARG A 194 -13.63 -6.13 10.28
N LEU A 195 -12.83 -6.64 9.34
CA LEU A 195 -13.12 -6.55 7.91
C LEU A 195 -14.44 -7.26 7.55
N ALA A 196 -14.64 -8.49 8.05
CA ALA A 196 -15.87 -9.25 7.82
C ALA A 196 -17.11 -8.53 8.40
N SER A 197 -16.99 -7.98 9.62
CA SER A 197 -18.03 -7.19 10.29
C SER A 197 -18.40 -5.91 9.52
N ALA A 198 -17.45 -5.34 8.77
CA ALA A 198 -17.70 -4.19 7.89
C ALA A 198 -18.36 -4.56 6.55
N GLY A 199 -18.60 -5.84 6.28
CA GLY A 199 -19.30 -6.33 5.08
C GLY A 199 -18.38 -6.81 3.95
N PHE A 200 -17.09 -6.97 4.21
CA PHE A 200 -16.16 -7.56 3.23
C PHE A 200 -16.21 -9.09 3.24
N THR A 201 -15.94 -9.67 2.07
CA THR A 201 -15.46 -11.06 1.98
C THR A 201 -13.93 -11.02 2.04
N VAL A 202 -13.33 -11.72 3.00
CA VAL A 202 -11.92 -11.59 3.35
C VAL A 202 -11.17 -12.88 3.04
N ARG A 203 -9.95 -12.76 2.52
CA ARG A 203 -8.94 -13.82 2.49
C ARG A 203 -7.59 -13.24 2.89
N CYS A 204 -6.79 -14.06 3.58
CA CYS A 204 -5.42 -13.73 3.93
C CYS A 204 -4.48 -14.66 3.16
N GLU A 205 -3.52 -14.10 2.46
CA GLU A 205 -2.48 -14.83 1.75
C GLU A 205 -1.11 -14.57 2.38
N ARG A 206 -0.21 -15.55 2.29
CA ARG A 206 1.18 -15.44 2.73
C ARG A 206 2.11 -15.70 1.53
N PRO A 207 2.42 -14.66 0.74
CA PRO A 207 3.15 -14.81 -0.50
C PRO A 207 4.53 -15.44 -0.32
N GLY A 208 4.86 -16.39 -1.20
CA GLY A 208 6.16 -17.06 -1.28
C GLY A 208 6.21 -18.44 -0.62
N LYS A 209 7.40 -19.06 -0.70
CA LYS A 209 7.68 -20.39 -0.14
C LYS A 209 8.82 -20.30 0.86
N GLY A 210 8.67 -20.97 2.00
CA GLY A 210 9.69 -21.03 3.05
C GLY A 210 9.98 -19.68 3.75
N GLY A 211 10.68 -19.72 4.88
CA GLY A 211 11.08 -18.55 5.64
C GLY A 211 9.92 -17.72 6.22
N TYR A 212 10.27 -16.54 6.71
CA TYR A 212 9.29 -15.56 7.19
C TYR A 212 8.48 -15.00 6.01
N ARG A 213 7.16 -14.93 6.18
CA ARG A 213 6.24 -14.46 5.15
C ARG A 213 5.24 -13.50 5.77
N HIS A 214 5.19 -12.30 5.20
CA HIS A 214 4.19 -11.30 5.55
C HIS A 214 2.78 -11.75 5.17
N ALA A 215 1.78 -11.15 5.80
CA ALA A 215 0.38 -11.33 5.46
C ALA A 215 -0.04 -10.30 4.40
N VAL A 216 -0.89 -10.73 3.47
CA VAL A 216 -1.59 -9.86 2.52
C VAL A 216 -3.07 -10.19 2.62
N TRP A 217 -3.85 -9.28 3.17
CA TRP A 217 -5.32 -9.42 3.17
C TRP A 217 -5.89 -8.84 1.90
N VAL A 218 -6.85 -9.56 1.35
CA VAL A 218 -7.65 -9.12 0.21
C VAL A 218 -9.12 -9.20 0.64
N ALA A 219 -9.71 -8.04 0.84
CA ALA A 219 -11.08 -7.87 1.29
C ALA A 219 -11.92 -7.29 0.15
N THR A 220 -12.93 -8.02 -0.31
CA THR A 220 -13.78 -7.62 -1.44
C THR A 220 -15.14 -7.14 -0.94
N LYS A 221 -15.53 -5.92 -1.32
CA LYS A 221 -16.88 -5.40 -1.08
C LYS A 221 -17.86 -6.15 -1.98
N LYS A 222 -18.96 -6.65 -1.39
CA LYS A 222 -19.99 -7.34 -2.17
C LYS A 222 -20.49 -6.48 -3.32
N SER A 223 -20.60 -7.05 -4.52
CA SER A 223 -21.29 -6.40 -5.63
C SER A 223 -22.78 -6.31 -5.31
N ASN A 224 -23.43 -5.22 -5.68
CA ASN A 224 -24.89 -5.18 -5.67
C ASN A 224 -25.35 -6.26 -6.65
N ALA A 225 -25.81 -7.40 -6.15
CA ALA A 225 -26.46 -8.38 -7.00
C ALA A 225 -27.62 -7.65 -7.68
N SER A 226 -27.56 -7.53 -9.00
CA SER A 226 -28.73 -7.11 -9.78
C SER A 226 -29.85 -8.07 -9.39
N LYS A 227 -30.85 -7.58 -8.68
CA LYS A 227 -32.13 -8.29 -8.63
C LYS A 227 -32.61 -8.31 -10.07
N LYS A 228 -32.26 -9.37 -10.81
CA LYS A 228 -33.00 -9.73 -12.00
C LYS A 228 -34.34 -10.25 -11.49
N GLY A 229 -35.35 -9.36 -11.51
CA GLY A 229 -36.75 -9.76 -11.46
C GLY A 229 -37.14 -10.41 -12.77
#